data_08c32f004371dd3c85af2589137c3899
#
_entry.id   08c32f004371dd3c85af2589137c3899
#
_cell.length_a   1.000
_cell.length_b   1.000
_cell.length_c   1.000
_cell.angle_alpha   90.00
_cell.angle_beta   90.00
_cell.angle_gamma   90.00
#
_symmetry.space_group_name_H-M   'P 1'
#
loop_
_entity.id
_entity.type
_entity.pdbx_description
1 polymer ?
#
loop_
_entity_poly.entity_id
_entity_poly.type
_entity_poly.pdbx_seq_one_letter_code
_entity_poly.pdbx_strand_id
1 'polypeptide(L)'
;MAYYWFPPDGKPASLAPSLTKGLSNGHTNGNGHTNGVSENDNPTVVPKELLQKFHFTFLIRHPRRAIPSYFRCTVPPLDDLTGFHHFMPNEAGYEELVRLFDYLRKEKIVGPALADDVNADKENQTPITLIDADDLLDNPEGIIKAFCEQVGIEFSSDMLSWDDKENQEYVSKAFEKWRGFHNDAIESTELKPRAPGHVSLTSN
;
A
#
# COMPACT_ATOMS: atom_id res chain seq x y z
N MET A 1 3.44 7.08 0.08
CA MET A 1 3.23 6.63 -1.33
C MET A 1 1.88 7.01 -1.89
N ALA A 2 0.78 6.93 -1.14
CA ALA A 2 -0.55 7.35 -1.65
C ALA A 2 -0.57 8.77 -2.23
N TYR A 3 0.12 9.72 -1.61
CA TYR A 3 0.19 11.11 -2.06
C TYR A 3 0.61 11.29 -3.54
N TYR A 4 1.51 10.45 -4.05
CA TYR A 4 1.94 10.53 -5.46
C TYR A 4 0.88 10.05 -6.46
N TRP A 5 -0.12 9.31 -5.99
CA TRP A 5 -1.24 8.80 -6.81
C TRP A 5 -2.43 9.74 -6.79
N PHE A 6 -2.49 10.66 -5.82
CA PHE A 6 -3.58 11.60 -5.58
C PHE A 6 -3.02 13.02 -5.48
N PRO A 7 -2.81 13.71 -6.62
CA PRO A 7 -2.30 15.07 -6.60
C PRO A 7 -3.28 16.01 -5.89
N PRO A 8 -2.79 17.01 -5.13
CA PRO A 8 -3.63 17.91 -4.33
C PRO A 8 -4.60 18.76 -5.15
N ASP A 9 -4.27 19.01 -6.42
CA ASP A 9 -5.07 19.81 -7.35
C ASP A 9 -6.09 18.98 -8.16
N GLY A 10 -6.18 17.68 -7.89
CA GLY A 10 -7.06 16.75 -8.61
C GLY A 10 -6.68 16.55 -10.08
N LYS A 11 -5.54 17.11 -10.55
CA LYS A 11 -5.05 16.90 -11.90
C LYS A 11 -4.09 15.74 -11.93
N PRO A 12 -4.19 14.84 -12.93
CA PRO A 12 -3.24 13.75 -13.06
C PRO A 12 -1.84 14.31 -13.24
N ALA A 13 -0.96 14.06 -12.27
CA ALA A 13 0.46 14.33 -12.43
C ALA A 13 1.03 13.27 -13.39
N SER A 14 1.70 13.71 -14.45
CA SER A 14 2.45 12.81 -15.31
C SER A 14 3.62 12.23 -14.53
N LEU A 15 3.45 11.03 -13.98
CA LEU A 15 4.49 10.34 -13.18
C LEU A 15 5.66 9.85 -14.03
N ALA A 16 5.48 9.72 -15.34
CA ALA A 16 6.55 9.40 -16.26
C ALA A 16 6.19 9.88 -17.68
N PRO A 17 6.89 10.84 -18.24
CA PRO A 17 6.70 11.28 -19.63
C PRO A 17 6.86 10.14 -20.65
N SER A 18 7.56 9.07 -20.29
CA SER A 18 7.75 7.87 -21.12
C SER A 18 6.52 6.95 -21.18
N LEU A 19 5.66 6.96 -20.17
CA LEU A 19 4.43 6.14 -20.15
C LEU A 19 3.28 6.79 -20.93
N THR A 20 3.31 8.11 -21.08
CA THR A 20 2.27 8.87 -21.82
C THR A 20 2.56 8.95 -23.33
N LYS A 21 3.79 8.71 -23.78
CA LYS A 21 4.14 8.77 -25.20
C LYS A 21 3.51 7.68 -26.07
N GLY A 22 3.01 6.61 -25.48
CA GLY A 22 2.33 5.53 -26.18
C GLY A 22 0.82 5.71 -26.33
N LEU A 23 0.21 6.68 -25.64
CA LEU A 23 -1.24 6.86 -25.60
C LEU A 23 -1.76 8.07 -26.38
N SER A 24 -0.88 8.89 -26.97
CA SER A 24 -1.25 10.18 -27.57
C SER A 24 -1.31 10.21 -29.12
N ASN A 25 -1.40 9.07 -29.80
CA ASN A 25 -1.64 9.03 -31.25
C ASN A 25 -3.06 8.61 -31.58
N GLY A 26 -4.03 9.39 -31.14
CA GLY A 26 -5.42 9.31 -31.56
C GLY A 26 -5.94 10.70 -31.86
N HIS A 27 -5.88 11.14 -33.12
CA HIS A 27 -6.65 12.26 -33.61
C HIS A 27 -8.14 11.94 -33.42
N THR A 28 -8.80 12.65 -32.53
CA THR A 28 -10.26 12.64 -32.46
C THR A 28 -10.82 13.94 -32.99
N ASN A 29 -11.15 13.91 -34.27
CA ASN A 29 -12.26 14.69 -34.82
C ASN A 29 -13.47 13.76 -34.84
N GLY A 30 -14.58 14.18 -34.21
CA GLY A 30 -15.85 13.53 -34.49
C GLY A 30 -16.77 13.38 -33.28
N ASN A 31 -17.87 14.13 -33.28
CA ASN A 31 -19.06 13.93 -32.44
C ASN A 31 -19.46 12.44 -32.35
N GLY A 32 -19.29 11.86 -31.19
CA GLY A 32 -19.84 10.56 -30.86
C GLY A 32 -20.31 10.56 -29.41
N HIS A 33 -21.62 10.60 -29.20
CA HIS A 33 -22.24 10.29 -27.91
C HIS A 33 -21.94 8.82 -27.62
N THR A 34 -20.89 8.56 -26.84
CA THR A 34 -20.71 7.28 -26.18
C THR A 34 -21.26 7.44 -24.77
N ASN A 35 -22.24 6.62 -24.40
CA ASN A 35 -22.61 6.36 -23.01
C ASN A 35 -21.40 5.70 -22.31
N GLY A 36 -20.36 6.47 -22.06
CA GLY A 36 -19.16 6.07 -21.34
C GLY A 36 -19.35 6.42 -19.88
N VAL A 37 -19.22 5.45 -19.03
CA VAL A 37 -18.92 5.64 -17.60
C VAL A 37 -17.80 6.68 -17.53
N SER A 38 -18.06 7.78 -16.85
CA SER A 38 -17.16 8.92 -16.76
C SER A 38 -15.81 8.47 -16.18
N GLU A 39 -14.72 8.63 -16.92
CA GLU A 39 -13.33 8.48 -16.39
C GLU A 39 -13.07 9.41 -15.18
N ASN A 40 -13.99 10.32 -14.92
CA ASN A 40 -13.90 11.29 -13.83
C ASN A 40 -13.98 10.70 -12.40
N ASP A 41 -14.34 9.42 -12.25
CA ASP A 41 -14.46 8.80 -10.92
C ASP A 41 -13.19 8.10 -10.46
N ASN A 42 -12.17 7.95 -11.32
CA ASN A 42 -10.88 7.36 -10.94
C ASN A 42 -10.10 8.33 -10.04
N PRO A 43 -9.90 7.99 -8.76
CA PRO A 43 -9.22 8.88 -7.83
C PRO A 43 -7.70 8.94 -8.05
N THR A 44 -7.16 8.13 -8.98
CA THR A 44 -5.73 8.00 -9.22
C THR A 44 -5.30 8.61 -10.55
N VAL A 45 -4.01 8.78 -10.73
CA VAL A 45 -3.39 9.16 -12.01
C VAL A 45 -3.17 7.96 -12.93
N VAL A 46 -3.49 6.73 -12.47
CA VAL A 46 -3.24 5.48 -13.19
C VAL A 46 -4.49 5.11 -13.99
N PRO A 47 -4.38 4.88 -15.30
CA PRO A 47 -5.51 4.46 -16.12
C PRO A 47 -6.14 3.16 -15.59
N LYS A 48 -7.47 3.04 -15.71
CA LYS A 48 -8.23 1.86 -15.26
C LYS A 48 -7.70 0.56 -15.87
N GLU A 49 -7.38 0.58 -17.16
CA GLU A 49 -6.86 -0.57 -17.90
C GLU A 49 -5.52 -1.07 -17.34
N LEU A 50 -4.76 -0.18 -16.73
CA LEU A 50 -3.53 -0.54 -16.06
C LEU A 50 -3.82 -1.06 -14.64
N LEU A 51 -4.74 -0.43 -13.90
CA LEU A 51 -5.16 -0.90 -12.58
C LEU A 51 -5.69 -2.34 -12.63
N GLN A 52 -6.42 -2.71 -13.68
CA GLN A 52 -6.94 -4.06 -13.89
C GLN A 52 -5.86 -5.14 -14.06
N LYS A 53 -4.60 -4.75 -14.29
CA LYS A 53 -3.48 -5.69 -14.44
C LYS A 53 -2.76 -6.00 -13.14
N PHE A 54 -3.12 -5.33 -12.04
CA PHE A 54 -2.50 -5.55 -10.74
C PHE A 54 -3.37 -6.46 -9.85
N HIS A 55 -2.70 -7.29 -9.08
CA HIS A 55 -3.30 -7.91 -7.91
C HIS A 55 -3.11 -6.97 -6.72
N PHE A 56 -4.19 -6.36 -6.26
CA PHE A 56 -4.14 -5.42 -5.15
C PHE A 56 -4.12 -6.15 -3.81
N THR A 57 -3.17 -5.78 -2.98
CA THR A 57 -3.09 -6.19 -1.58
C THR A 57 -3.09 -4.96 -0.69
N PHE A 58 -3.77 -5.03 0.45
CA PHE A 58 -3.92 -3.92 1.37
C PHE A 58 -3.25 -4.26 2.69
N LEU A 59 -2.24 -3.46 3.07
CA LEU A 59 -1.66 -3.50 4.40
C LEU A 59 -2.25 -2.37 5.22
N ILE A 60 -2.95 -2.71 6.28
CA ILE A 60 -3.55 -1.73 7.20
C ILE A 60 -2.83 -1.75 8.55
N ARG A 61 -2.95 -0.65 9.26
CA ARG A 61 -2.52 -0.53 10.66
C ARG A 61 -3.53 0.31 11.40
N HIS A 62 -3.90 -0.15 12.59
CA HIS A 62 -4.88 0.56 13.41
C HIS A 62 -4.44 2.01 13.67
N PRO A 63 -5.30 3.04 13.46
CA PRO A 63 -4.94 4.46 13.61
C PRO A 63 -4.36 4.81 14.98
N ARG A 64 -4.84 4.17 16.06
CA ARG A 64 -4.30 4.38 17.42
C ARG A 64 -2.82 4.00 17.56
N ARG A 65 -2.27 3.22 16.63
CA ARG A 65 -0.85 2.87 16.57
C ARG A 65 -0.11 3.65 15.49
N ALA A 66 -0.70 3.80 14.33
CA ALA A 66 -0.09 4.47 13.20
C ALA A 66 0.07 5.97 13.43
N ILE A 67 -0.99 6.65 13.90
CA ILE A 67 -0.99 8.10 14.09
C ILE A 67 0.03 8.55 15.16
N PRO A 68 0.09 7.96 16.37
CA PRO A 68 1.14 8.32 17.32
C PRO A 68 2.55 8.01 16.83
N SER A 69 2.73 6.96 16.03
CA SER A 69 4.02 6.63 15.42
C SER A 69 4.45 7.71 14.44
N TYR A 70 3.56 8.13 13.55
CA TYR A 70 3.82 9.24 12.63
C TYR A 70 4.07 10.56 13.39
N PHE A 71 3.22 10.89 14.36
CA PHE A 71 3.37 12.11 15.15
C PHE A 71 4.75 12.22 15.81
N ARG A 72 5.29 11.12 16.36
CA ARG A 72 6.65 11.12 16.95
C ARG A 72 7.73 11.55 15.94
N CYS A 73 7.54 11.26 14.67
CA CYS A 73 8.47 11.64 13.62
C CYS A 73 8.43 13.15 13.28
N THR A 74 7.43 13.88 13.78
CA THR A 74 7.21 15.31 13.49
C THR A 74 7.47 16.22 14.67
N VAL A 75 8.02 15.69 15.76
CA VAL A 75 8.35 16.44 16.98
C VAL A 75 9.76 16.10 17.45
N PRO A 76 10.42 16.99 18.26
CA PRO A 76 11.73 16.72 18.80
C PRO A 76 11.81 15.39 19.57
N PRO A 77 12.94 14.66 19.47
CA PRO A 77 14.16 14.98 18.70
C PRO A 77 14.15 14.46 17.26
N LEU A 78 13.05 13.82 16.79
CA LEU A 78 13.03 13.14 15.50
C LEU A 78 12.74 14.08 14.33
N ASP A 79 12.07 15.20 14.54
CA ASP A 79 11.74 16.16 13.48
C ASP A 79 12.96 16.72 12.75
N ASP A 80 14.07 16.97 13.47
CA ASP A 80 15.33 17.39 12.84
C ASP A 80 15.94 16.28 11.97
N LEU A 81 15.73 15.02 12.35
CA LEU A 81 16.23 13.87 11.60
C LEU A 81 15.39 13.57 10.36
N THR A 82 14.07 13.66 10.51
CA THR A 82 13.10 13.34 9.44
C THR A 82 12.89 14.51 8.48
N GLY A 83 13.16 15.74 8.92
CA GLY A 83 12.80 16.96 8.18
C GLY A 83 11.32 17.30 8.18
N PHE A 84 10.49 16.58 8.96
CA PHE A 84 9.06 16.82 9.12
C PHE A 84 8.80 17.58 10.42
N HIS A 85 8.69 18.89 10.34
CA HIS A 85 8.51 19.76 11.51
C HIS A 85 7.04 20.04 11.86
N HIS A 86 6.10 19.50 11.09
CA HIS A 86 4.68 19.69 11.32
C HIS A 86 3.91 18.39 11.08
N PHE A 87 3.06 18.06 12.04
CA PHE A 87 2.11 16.96 11.86
C PHE A 87 0.98 17.38 10.91
N MET A 88 0.82 16.64 9.81
CA MET A 88 -0.24 16.85 8.83
C MET A 88 -1.11 15.59 8.75
N PRO A 89 -2.34 15.62 9.28
CA PRO A 89 -3.22 14.44 9.32
C PRO A 89 -3.43 13.75 7.97
N ASN A 90 -3.49 14.54 6.90
CA ASN A 90 -3.72 14.03 5.54
C ASN A 90 -2.55 13.16 5.01
N GLU A 91 -1.34 13.35 5.53
CA GLU A 91 -0.18 12.51 5.16
C GLU A 91 -0.29 11.08 5.69
N ALA A 92 -1.19 10.81 6.64
CA ALA A 92 -1.48 9.45 7.09
C ALA A 92 -2.13 8.58 6.00
N GLY A 93 -2.75 9.21 4.98
CA GLY A 93 -3.22 8.55 3.76
C GLY A 93 -4.45 7.67 3.91
N TYR A 94 -5.19 7.76 5.03
CA TYR A 94 -6.37 6.91 5.26
C TYR A 94 -7.52 7.22 4.30
N GLU A 95 -7.76 8.49 4.04
CA GLU A 95 -8.83 8.90 3.12
C GLU A 95 -8.53 8.45 1.69
N GLU A 96 -7.28 8.62 1.25
CA GLU A 96 -6.81 8.17 -0.07
C GLU A 96 -6.91 6.66 -0.22
N LEU A 97 -6.56 5.91 0.82
CA LEU A 97 -6.67 4.45 0.80
C LEU A 97 -8.13 4.00 0.66
N VAL A 98 -9.05 4.60 1.41
CA VAL A 98 -10.48 4.29 1.33
C VAL A 98 -11.02 4.63 -0.05
N ARG A 99 -10.71 5.82 -0.58
CA ARG A 99 -11.14 6.24 -1.92
C ARG A 99 -10.66 5.29 -3.02
N LEU A 100 -9.40 4.86 -2.94
CA LEU A 100 -8.86 3.86 -3.88
C LEU A 100 -9.60 2.54 -3.75
N PHE A 101 -9.78 2.04 -2.54
CA PHE A 101 -10.47 0.79 -2.27
C PHE A 101 -11.90 0.81 -2.80
N ASP A 102 -12.66 1.87 -2.52
CA ASP A 102 -14.04 2.03 -2.99
C ASP A 102 -14.12 2.06 -4.52
N TYR A 103 -13.18 2.75 -5.17
CA TYR A 103 -13.09 2.76 -6.62
C TYR A 103 -12.82 1.36 -7.20
N LEU A 104 -11.82 0.65 -6.66
CA LEU A 104 -11.48 -0.71 -7.12
C LEU A 104 -12.64 -1.69 -6.93
N ARG A 105 -13.40 -1.55 -5.83
CA ARG A 105 -14.63 -2.31 -5.57
C ARG A 105 -15.74 -1.97 -6.56
N LYS A 106 -16.01 -0.69 -6.78
CA LYS A 106 -17.02 -0.20 -7.73
C LYS A 106 -16.74 -0.72 -9.14
N GLU A 107 -15.48 -0.67 -9.56
CA GLU A 107 -15.04 -1.11 -10.89
C GLU A 107 -14.83 -2.63 -11.00
N LYS A 108 -15.14 -3.39 -9.93
CA LYS A 108 -14.98 -4.85 -9.85
C LYS A 108 -13.56 -5.33 -10.13
N ILE A 109 -12.57 -4.52 -9.80
CA ILE A 109 -11.16 -4.88 -9.89
C ILE A 109 -10.77 -5.76 -8.70
N VAL A 110 -11.40 -5.53 -7.53
CA VAL A 110 -11.25 -6.38 -6.34
C VAL A 110 -12.59 -6.70 -5.70
N GLY A 111 -12.67 -7.84 -5.02
CA GLY A 111 -13.84 -8.29 -4.28
C GLY A 111 -14.97 -8.84 -5.19
N PRO A 112 -16.16 -9.09 -4.61
CA PRO A 112 -16.60 -8.70 -3.25
C PRO A 112 -16.05 -9.55 -2.10
N ALA A 113 -15.61 -10.79 -2.37
CA ALA A 113 -15.19 -11.71 -1.33
C ALA A 113 -13.80 -11.38 -0.78
N LEU A 114 -13.55 -11.77 0.47
CA LEU A 114 -12.24 -11.76 1.08
C LEU A 114 -11.39 -12.95 0.59
N ALA A 115 -10.08 -12.84 0.69
CA ALA A 115 -9.14 -13.86 0.23
C ALA A 115 -9.29 -15.21 0.95
N ASP A 116 -9.68 -15.20 2.22
CA ASP A 116 -9.92 -16.37 3.06
C ASP A 116 -11.34 -16.96 2.93
N ASP A 117 -12.24 -16.31 2.16
CA ASP A 117 -13.58 -16.86 1.93
C ASP A 117 -13.49 -18.11 1.05
N VAL A 118 -13.84 -19.25 1.62
CA VAL A 118 -13.82 -20.55 0.95
C VAL A 118 -14.86 -20.66 -0.17
N ASN A 119 -15.88 -19.80 -0.17
CA ASN A 119 -16.92 -19.75 -1.17
C ASN A 119 -16.68 -18.70 -2.26
N ALA A 120 -15.54 -17.99 -2.20
CA ALA A 120 -15.20 -16.98 -3.19
C ALA A 120 -15.04 -17.60 -4.58
N ASP A 121 -15.65 -16.97 -5.60
CA ASP A 121 -15.43 -17.30 -7.00
C ASP A 121 -14.07 -16.74 -7.47
N LYS A 122 -13.00 -17.45 -7.09
CA LYS A 122 -11.61 -17.04 -7.35
C LYS A 122 -11.23 -17.14 -8.84
N GLU A 123 -12.04 -17.83 -9.66
CA GLU A 123 -11.79 -17.94 -11.11
C GLU A 123 -12.19 -16.67 -11.85
N ASN A 124 -13.26 -16.00 -11.39
CA ASN A 124 -13.83 -14.84 -12.08
C ASN A 124 -13.63 -13.52 -11.33
N GLN A 125 -13.11 -13.55 -10.10
CA GLN A 125 -12.97 -12.39 -9.24
C GLN A 125 -11.62 -12.39 -8.54
N THR A 126 -10.99 -11.23 -8.46
CA THR A 126 -9.81 -11.03 -7.59
C THR A 126 -10.29 -10.75 -6.18
N PRO A 127 -10.09 -11.67 -5.22
CA PRO A 127 -10.55 -11.46 -3.86
C PRO A 127 -9.78 -10.32 -3.19
N ILE A 128 -10.34 -9.79 -2.11
CA ILE A 128 -9.70 -8.73 -1.33
C ILE A 128 -8.64 -9.36 -0.43
N THR A 129 -7.39 -9.09 -0.70
CA THR A 129 -6.25 -9.49 0.14
C THR A 129 -5.94 -8.36 1.11
N LEU A 130 -6.24 -8.57 2.39
CA LEU A 130 -6.05 -7.61 3.46
C LEU A 130 -5.13 -8.20 4.54
N ILE A 131 -4.10 -7.46 4.91
CA ILE A 131 -3.18 -7.80 5.99
C ILE A 131 -3.24 -6.71 7.05
N ASP A 132 -3.57 -7.08 8.30
CA ASP A 132 -3.38 -6.20 9.44
C ASP A 132 -1.92 -6.29 9.92
N ALA A 133 -1.29 -5.14 10.12
CA ALA A 133 0.09 -5.07 10.59
C ALA A 133 0.27 -5.65 12.00
N ASP A 134 -0.76 -5.64 12.83
CA ASP A 134 -0.69 -6.25 14.16
C ASP A 134 -0.73 -7.78 14.06
N ASP A 135 -1.60 -8.34 13.22
CA ASP A 135 -1.64 -9.78 12.96
C ASP A 135 -0.35 -10.28 12.33
N LEU A 136 0.21 -9.50 11.38
CA LEU A 136 1.52 -9.80 10.78
C LEU A 136 2.63 -9.86 11.82
N LEU A 137 2.62 -8.95 12.79
CA LEU A 137 3.64 -8.92 13.85
C LEU A 137 3.41 -9.99 14.93
N ASP A 138 2.18 -10.50 15.08
CA ASP A 138 1.85 -11.54 16.04
C ASP A 138 2.10 -12.96 15.47
N ASN A 139 1.88 -13.15 14.17
CA ASN A 139 2.10 -14.43 13.47
C ASN A 139 2.72 -14.21 12.07
N PRO A 140 3.98 -13.76 11.99
CA PRO A 140 4.63 -13.42 10.70
C PRO A 140 4.61 -14.57 9.70
N GLU A 141 5.03 -15.77 10.12
CA GLU A 141 5.12 -16.92 9.22
C GLU A 141 3.75 -17.32 8.67
N GLY A 142 2.72 -17.39 9.52
CA GLY A 142 1.38 -17.74 9.09
C GLY A 142 0.79 -16.74 8.12
N ILE A 143 0.95 -15.44 8.39
CA ILE A 143 0.43 -14.38 7.53
C ILE A 143 1.18 -14.33 6.19
N ILE A 144 2.52 -14.44 6.17
CA ILE A 144 3.29 -14.43 4.92
C ILE A 144 3.00 -15.69 4.08
N LYS A 145 2.83 -16.87 4.70
CA LYS A 145 2.39 -18.08 3.99
C LYS A 145 1.04 -17.89 3.30
N ALA A 146 0.05 -17.40 4.04
CA ALA A 146 -1.28 -17.14 3.51
C ALA A 146 -1.26 -16.09 2.38
N PHE A 147 -0.46 -15.03 2.54
CA PHE A 147 -0.22 -14.03 1.50
C PHE A 147 0.39 -14.65 0.24
N CYS A 148 1.45 -15.44 0.39
CA CYS A 148 2.13 -16.10 -0.74
C CYS A 148 1.17 -17.03 -1.50
N GLU A 149 0.38 -17.83 -0.78
CA GLU A 149 -0.66 -18.67 -1.37
C GLU A 149 -1.69 -17.84 -2.16
N GLN A 150 -2.14 -16.73 -1.58
CA GLN A 150 -3.13 -15.86 -2.20
C GLN A 150 -2.64 -15.20 -3.49
N VAL A 151 -1.38 -14.79 -3.55
CA VAL A 151 -0.81 -14.09 -4.73
C VAL A 151 -0.06 -15.03 -5.68
N GLY A 152 -0.04 -16.34 -5.40
CA GLY A 152 0.60 -17.36 -6.24
C GLY A 152 2.14 -17.34 -6.21
N ILE A 153 2.73 -16.96 -5.07
CA ILE A 153 4.18 -16.96 -4.84
C ILE A 153 4.52 -18.15 -3.92
N GLU A 154 5.59 -18.88 -4.22
CA GLU A 154 6.07 -19.94 -3.34
C GLU A 154 6.67 -19.33 -2.07
N PHE A 155 6.20 -19.79 -0.89
CA PHE A 155 6.76 -19.35 0.38
C PHE A 155 8.14 -19.96 0.62
N SER A 156 9.08 -19.12 1.09
CA SER A 156 10.36 -19.54 1.65
C SER A 156 10.55 -18.91 3.03
N SER A 157 11.15 -19.66 3.96
CA SER A 157 11.55 -19.14 5.28
C SER A 157 12.51 -17.95 5.18
N ASP A 158 13.28 -17.86 4.09
CA ASP A 158 14.20 -16.75 3.84
C ASP A 158 13.47 -15.41 3.66
N MET A 159 12.15 -15.44 3.38
CA MET A 159 11.31 -14.23 3.34
C MET A 159 11.14 -13.58 4.72
N LEU A 160 11.46 -14.30 5.79
CA LEU A 160 11.36 -13.81 7.17
C LEU A 160 12.71 -13.34 7.73
N SER A 161 13.79 -13.46 6.98
CA SER A 161 15.14 -13.10 7.44
C SER A 161 15.89 -12.32 6.36
N TRP A 162 16.63 -11.28 6.77
CA TRP A 162 17.42 -10.40 5.89
C TRP A 162 18.68 -9.92 6.61
N ASP A 163 19.47 -10.84 7.13
CA ASP A 163 20.68 -10.58 7.89
C ASP A 163 21.94 -10.35 7.01
N ASP A 164 21.77 -10.31 5.70
CA ASP A 164 22.85 -10.02 4.75
C ASP A 164 23.31 -8.55 4.89
N LYS A 165 24.57 -8.37 5.26
CA LYS A 165 25.18 -7.05 5.49
C LYS A 165 25.20 -6.16 4.25
N GLU A 166 25.40 -6.74 3.06
CA GLU A 166 25.42 -5.98 1.81
C GLU A 166 24.03 -5.39 1.52
N ASN A 167 22.98 -6.19 1.71
CA ASN A 167 21.62 -5.75 1.59
C ASN A 167 21.24 -4.71 2.66
N GLN A 168 21.71 -4.86 3.89
CA GLN A 168 21.47 -3.86 4.95
C GLN A 168 22.11 -2.50 4.65
N GLU A 169 23.34 -2.49 4.13
CA GLU A 169 24.01 -1.25 3.71
C GLU A 169 23.26 -0.59 2.53
N TYR A 170 22.84 -1.39 1.55
CA TYR A 170 22.04 -0.90 0.43
C TYR A 170 20.71 -0.29 0.88
N VAL A 171 19.97 -0.99 1.75
CA VAL A 171 18.68 -0.52 2.27
C VAL A 171 18.87 0.75 3.11
N SER A 172 19.86 0.80 3.99
CA SER A 172 20.16 1.99 4.80
C SER A 172 20.43 3.22 3.94
N LYS A 173 21.17 3.05 2.84
CA LYS A 173 21.43 4.12 1.88
C LYS A 173 20.21 4.51 1.07
N ALA A 174 19.42 3.54 0.63
CA ALA A 174 18.19 3.79 -0.14
C ALA A 174 17.14 4.55 0.68
N PHE A 175 17.08 4.29 1.98
CA PHE A 175 16.14 4.92 2.91
C PHE A 175 16.73 6.11 3.70
N GLU A 176 17.92 6.58 3.36
CA GLU A 176 18.57 7.71 4.05
C GLU A 176 17.67 8.95 4.16
N LYS A 177 16.89 9.26 3.13
CA LYS A 177 15.92 10.37 3.10
C LYS A 177 14.72 10.17 4.04
N TRP A 178 14.51 8.96 4.52
CA TRP A 178 13.39 8.55 5.37
C TRP A 178 13.86 8.13 6.76
N ARG A 179 15.02 8.61 7.18
CA ARG A 179 15.55 8.36 8.52
C ARG A 179 14.53 8.77 9.57
N GLY A 180 14.40 7.96 10.61
CA GLY A 180 13.41 8.16 11.68
C GLY A 180 12.06 7.52 11.42
N PHE A 181 11.67 7.28 10.14
CA PHE A 181 10.40 6.62 9.81
C PHE A 181 10.51 5.10 9.75
N HIS A 182 11.64 4.57 9.29
CA HIS A 182 11.82 3.15 8.98
C HIS A 182 12.98 2.49 9.74
N ASN A 183 13.55 3.16 10.73
CA ASN A 183 14.74 2.66 11.41
C ASN A 183 14.53 1.28 12.02
N ASP A 184 13.38 1.05 12.68
CA ASP A 184 13.07 -0.25 13.30
C ASP A 184 13.13 -1.41 12.29
N ALA A 185 12.64 -1.17 11.05
CA ALA A 185 12.68 -2.17 9.98
C ALA A 185 14.08 -2.32 9.38
N ILE A 186 14.81 -1.20 9.19
CA ILE A 186 16.16 -1.18 8.61
C ILE A 186 17.17 -1.85 9.56
N GLU A 187 17.04 -1.62 10.86
CA GLU A 187 17.93 -2.17 11.89
C GLU A 187 17.58 -3.62 12.26
N SER A 188 16.41 -4.11 11.86
CA SER A 188 16.02 -5.50 12.07
C SER A 188 16.73 -6.43 11.08
N THR A 189 16.89 -7.68 11.48
CA THR A 189 17.46 -8.74 10.63
C THR A 189 16.45 -9.84 10.30
N GLU A 190 15.31 -9.80 10.96
CA GLU A 190 14.26 -10.80 10.80
C GLU A 190 12.88 -10.24 11.17
N LEU A 191 11.84 -10.86 10.62
CA LEU A 191 10.46 -10.67 11.03
C LEU A 191 10.06 -11.84 11.93
N LYS A 192 9.98 -11.60 13.25
CA LYS A 192 9.64 -12.58 14.26
C LYS A 192 8.44 -12.15 15.09
N PRO A 193 7.72 -13.12 15.68
CA PRO A 193 6.57 -12.83 16.52
C PRO A 193 6.94 -11.87 17.67
N ARG A 194 6.03 -10.96 17.98
CA ARG A 194 6.17 -10.09 19.16
C ARG A 194 6.20 -10.94 20.44
N ALA A 195 6.94 -10.47 21.44
CA ALA A 195 6.98 -11.13 22.75
C ALA A 195 5.58 -11.20 23.38
N PRO A 196 5.23 -12.32 24.07
CA PRO A 196 3.96 -12.46 24.79
C PRO A 196 3.79 -11.31 25.80
N GLY A 197 2.63 -10.68 25.82
CA GLY A 197 2.30 -9.54 26.69
C GLY A 197 2.08 -8.21 25.99
N HIS A 198 2.28 -8.13 24.70
CA HIS A 198 1.86 -6.99 23.91
C HIS A 198 0.34 -7.04 23.72
N VAL A 199 -0.41 -6.17 24.40
CA VAL A 199 -1.88 -6.13 24.32
C VAL A 199 -2.27 -5.76 22.87
N SER A 200 -2.84 -6.72 22.13
CA SER A 200 -3.52 -6.44 20.87
C SER A 200 -4.74 -5.55 21.17
N LEU A 201 -4.93 -4.48 20.40
CA LEU A 201 -6.10 -3.60 20.56
C LEU A 201 -7.39 -4.19 19.95
N THR A 202 -7.32 -5.41 19.41
CA THR A 202 -8.45 -6.11 18.79
C THR A 202 -9.36 -6.85 19.75
N SER A 203 -9.05 -6.86 21.04
CA SER A 203 -9.90 -7.49 22.08
C SER A 203 -10.64 -6.43 22.89
N ASN A 204 -11.68 -5.83 22.26
CA ASN A 204 -12.92 -5.32 22.91
C ASN A 204 -13.90 -4.90 21.83
#